data_6c0b55d173fc27fcbea111fb8d0fa40e
#
_entry.id   6c0b55d173fc27fcbea111fb8d0fa40e
#
_cell.length_a   1.000
_cell.length_b   1.000
_cell.length_c   1.000
_cell.angle_alpha   90.00
_cell.angle_beta   90.00
_cell.angle_gamma   90.00
#
_symmetry.space_group_name_H-M   'P 1'
#
loop_
_entity.id
_entity.type
_entity.pdbx_description
1 polymer ?
#
loop_
_entity_poly.entity_id
_entity_poly.type
_entity_poly.pdbx_seq_one_letter_code
_entity_poly.pdbx_strand_id
1 'polypeptide(L)'
;MLAALAVLLALLGGAAPVGAQPSAPDVGLVVRVVDGDTIHVRLADRLEKVRYIGVNAPEVHHPSKREEPGGTEAHAMNRQLVEGKRVRLEIDVQARDRYGRLLAYVWVGATMVNAELVRLGFAQVMTVPPNVRHQALFVKLQRDAREAGRGLWRRG
;
A
#
# COMPACT_ATOMS: atom_id res chain seq x y z
N MET A 1 12.71 -69.09 36.28
CA MET A 1 11.58 -68.22 35.95
C MET A 1 12.11 -66.77 35.79
N LEU A 2 12.37 -66.36 34.55
CA LEU A 2 12.83 -65.00 34.25
C LEU A 2 11.63 -64.15 33.81
N ALA A 3 11.35 -63.10 34.54
CA ALA A 3 10.34 -62.08 34.15
C ALA A 3 11.00 -61.01 33.26
N ALA A 4 10.56 -60.90 32.04
CA ALA A 4 10.99 -59.89 31.12
C ALA A 4 10.19 -58.57 31.36
N LEU A 5 10.91 -57.50 31.72
CA LEU A 5 10.37 -56.15 31.90
C LEU A 5 10.39 -55.44 30.54
N ALA A 6 9.23 -55.23 29.94
CA ALA A 6 9.10 -54.43 28.73
C ALA A 6 9.05 -52.94 29.07
N VAL A 7 10.06 -52.20 28.64
CA VAL A 7 10.09 -50.74 28.75
C VAL A 7 9.39 -50.16 27.54
N LEU A 8 8.22 -49.52 27.76
CA LEU A 8 7.45 -48.80 26.75
C LEU A 8 8.02 -47.39 26.61
N LEU A 9 8.76 -47.14 25.53
CA LEU A 9 9.30 -45.80 25.22
C LEU A 9 8.21 -44.99 24.53
N ALA A 10 7.60 -44.04 25.26
CA ALA A 10 6.64 -43.07 24.70
C ALA A 10 7.38 -42.00 23.91
N LEU A 11 7.30 -42.02 22.60
CA LEU A 11 7.74 -40.95 21.69
C LEU A 11 6.77 -39.77 21.79
N LEU A 12 7.12 -38.75 22.56
CA LEU A 12 6.47 -37.47 22.55
C LEU A 12 6.87 -36.74 21.24
N GLY A 13 6.05 -36.87 20.21
CA GLY A 13 6.15 -36.13 18.98
C GLY A 13 5.78 -34.68 19.26
N GLY A 14 6.78 -33.81 19.50
CA GLY A 14 6.59 -32.37 19.54
C GLY A 14 6.23 -31.85 18.16
N ALA A 15 4.98 -31.41 17.98
CA ALA A 15 4.60 -30.66 16.79
C ALA A 15 5.36 -29.34 16.77
N ALA A 16 6.26 -29.17 15.79
CA ALA A 16 6.91 -27.89 15.54
C ALA A 16 5.84 -26.83 15.21
N PRO A 17 5.98 -25.57 15.69
CA PRO A 17 5.07 -24.53 15.32
C PRO A 17 5.12 -24.35 13.79
N VAL A 18 3.97 -24.48 13.14
CA VAL A 18 3.82 -24.15 11.72
C VAL A 18 4.14 -22.67 11.59
N GLY A 19 5.33 -22.38 11.09
CA GLY A 19 5.74 -21.01 10.78
C GLY A 19 4.70 -20.42 9.83
N ALA A 20 4.17 -19.23 10.18
CA ALA A 20 3.26 -18.51 9.32
C ALA A 20 3.94 -18.34 7.95
N GLN A 21 3.40 -19.01 6.94
CA GLN A 21 3.82 -18.82 5.55
C GLN A 21 3.60 -17.36 5.22
N PRO A 22 4.54 -16.65 4.56
CA PRO A 22 4.27 -15.33 4.06
C PRO A 22 3.06 -15.44 3.14
N SER A 23 1.97 -14.78 3.53
CA SER A 23 0.75 -14.75 2.70
C SER A 23 1.14 -14.26 1.31
N ALA A 24 0.65 -14.93 0.27
CA ALA A 24 0.85 -14.51 -1.10
C ALA A 24 0.46 -13.02 -1.20
N PRO A 25 1.22 -12.20 -1.95
CA PRO A 25 0.93 -10.77 -2.05
C PRO A 25 -0.52 -10.58 -2.49
N ASP A 26 -1.26 -9.75 -1.76
CA ASP A 26 -2.65 -9.45 -2.10
C ASP A 26 -2.70 -8.82 -3.50
N VAL A 27 -3.19 -9.58 -4.47
CA VAL A 27 -3.37 -9.13 -5.86
C VAL A 27 -4.86 -8.94 -6.13
N GLY A 28 -5.22 -7.78 -6.66
CA GLY A 28 -6.61 -7.45 -6.93
C GLY A 28 -6.81 -6.58 -8.15
N LEU A 29 -8.07 -6.37 -8.51
CA LEU A 29 -8.48 -5.50 -9.61
C LEU A 29 -8.90 -4.13 -9.04
N VAL A 30 -8.36 -3.05 -9.56
CA VAL A 30 -8.83 -1.70 -9.23
C VAL A 30 -10.16 -1.46 -9.93
N VAL A 31 -11.23 -1.32 -9.14
CA VAL A 31 -12.59 -1.12 -9.64
C VAL A 31 -13.05 0.33 -9.54
N ARG A 32 -12.39 1.16 -8.74
CA ARG A 32 -12.66 2.60 -8.62
C ARG A 32 -11.44 3.35 -8.11
N VAL A 33 -11.19 4.52 -8.68
CA VAL A 33 -10.26 5.51 -8.13
C VAL A 33 -11.09 6.56 -7.39
N VAL A 34 -10.77 6.80 -6.11
CA VAL A 34 -11.50 7.74 -5.24
C VAL A 34 -10.91 9.14 -5.39
N ASP A 35 -9.58 9.23 -5.23
CA ASP A 35 -8.78 10.45 -5.38
C ASP A 35 -7.31 10.12 -5.75
N GLY A 36 -6.41 11.07 -5.60
CA GLY A 36 -5.00 10.92 -6.00
C GLY A 36 -4.20 9.86 -5.23
N ASP A 37 -4.71 9.33 -4.10
CA ASP A 37 -3.99 8.38 -3.24
C ASP A 37 -4.88 7.32 -2.57
N THR A 38 -6.11 7.18 -3.05
CA THR A 38 -7.10 6.25 -2.51
C THR A 38 -7.85 5.55 -3.64
N ILE A 39 -7.93 4.22 -3.55
CA ILE A 39 -8.61 3.36 -4.55
C ILE A 39 -9.49 2.31 -3.89
N HIS A 40 -10.41 1.75 -4.65
CA HIS A 40 -11.11 0.52 -4.30
C HIS A 40 -10.55 -0.64 -5.12
N VAL A 41 -10.15 -1.70 -4.43
CA VAL A 41 -9.58 -2.91 -5.02
C VAL A 41 -10.44 -4.11 -4.67
N ARG A 42 -10.79 -4.89 -5.67
CA ARG A 42 -11.45 -6.19 -5.48
C ARG A 42 -10.38 -7.26 -5.30
N LEU A 43 -10.29 -7.79 -4.08
CA LEU A 43 -9.43 -8.91 -3.71
C LEU A 43 -10.31 -10.16 -3.59
N ALA A 44 -10.19 -11.10 -4.51
CA ALA A 44 -11.03 -12.31 -4.56
C ALA A 44 -12.53 -11.97 -4.37
N ASP A 45 -13.09 -12.23 -3.20
CA ASP A 45 -14.50 -12.07 -2.83
C ASP A 45 -14.81 -10.77 -2.06
N ARG A 46 -13.79 -9.98 -1.70
CA ARG A 46 -13.96 -8.76 -0.88
C ARG A 46 -13.53 -7.49 -1.63
N LEU A 47 -14.20 -6.40 -1.31
CA LEU A 47 -13.85 -5.06 -1.77
C LEU A 47 -13.13 -4.31 -0.66
N GLU A 48 -11.91 -3.85 -0.94
CA GLU A 48 -11.11 -3.08 0.01
C GLU A 48 -10.95 -1.63 -0.45
N LYS A 49 -11.13 -0.70 0.48
CA LYS A 49 -10.70 0.68 0.30
C LYS A 49 -9.24 0.78 0.70
N VAL A 50 -8.37 1.11 -0.24
CA VAL A 50 -6.91 1.13 -0.07
C VAL A 50 -6.43 2.57 -0.06
N ARG A 51 -5.72 2.97 1.00
CA ARG A 51 -5.01 4.24 1.13
C ARG A 51 -3.52 4.01 0.92
N TYR A 52 -2.91 4.81 0.07
CA TYR A 52 -1.50 4.67 -0.25
C TYR A 52 -0.62 5.08 0.94
N ILE A 53 0.35 4.24 1.30
CA ILE A 53 1.32 4.52 2.37
C ILE A 53 2.32 5.58 1.93
N GLY A 54 2.68 6.47 2.84
CA GLY A 54 3.84 7.37 2.73
C GLY A 54 3.63 8.58 1.82
N VAL A 55 2.45 8.76 1.24
CA VAL A 55 2.14 9.85 0.32
C VAL A 55 0.78 10.47 0.62
N ASN A 56 0.62 11.74 0.22
CA ASN A 56 -0.64 12.46 0.31
C ASN A 56 -0.84 13.27 -0.99
N ALA A 57 -1.93 13.00 -1.67
CA ALA A 57 -2.36 13.78 -2.82
C ALA A 57 -3.38 14.84 -2.40
N PRO A 58 -3.50 15.97 -3.12
CA PRO A 58 -4.60 16.91 -2.92
C PRO A 58 -5.95 16.23 -3.15
N GLU A 59 -6.93 16.57 -2.32
CA GLU A 59 -8.27 15.98 -2.37
C GLU A 59 -9.15 16.64 -3.42
N VAL A 60 -9.91 15.81 -4.17
CA VAL A 60 -10.95 16.28 -5.12
C VAL A 60 -12.30 16.37 -4.43
N HIS A 61 -12.64 15.39 -3.59
CA HIS A 61 -13.96 15.27 -2.98
C HIS A 61 -13.86 15.26 -1.46
N HIS A 62 -13.99 16.43 -0.84
CA HIS A 62 -14.19 16.52 0.60
C HIS A 62 -15.63 17.01 0.89
N PRO A 63 -16.41 16.34 1.78
CA PRO A 63 -17.80 16.72 2.03
C PRO A 63 -17.99 18.15 2.53
N SER A 64 -16.98 18.75 3.13
CA SER A 64 -17.04 20.07 3.77
C SER A 64 -15.98 21.08 3.27
N LYS A 65 -15.18 20.72 2.28
CA LYS A 65 -14.11 21.58 1.74
C LYS A 65 -14.21 21.70 0.22
N ARG A 66 -13.73 22.83 -0.31
CA ARG A 66 -13.51 22.95 -1.75
C ARG A 66 -12.41 21.98 -2.17
N GLU A 67 -12.44 21.62 -3.45
CA GLU A 67 -11.34 20.91 -4.10
C GLU A 67 -10.00 21.61 -3.80
N GLU A 68 -8.99 20.83 -3.42
CA GLU A 68 -7.65 21.35 -3.22
C GLU A 68 -6.96 21.59 -4.57
N PRO A 69 -6.18 22.67 -4.72
CA PRO A 69 -5.42 22.91 -5.95
C PRO A 69 -4.55 21.71 -6.32
N GLY A 70 -4.70 21.21 -7.54
CA GLY A 70 -4.00 20.02 -8.03
C GLY A 70 -4.71 18.69 -7.75
N GLY A 71 -5.87 18.71 -7.07
CA GLY A 71 -6.65 17.51 -6.78
C GLY A 71 -7.15 16.79 -8.02
N THR A 72 -7.77 17.52 -8.94
CA THR A 72 -8.25 16.95 -10.22
C THR A 72 -7.11 16.31 -11.01
N GLU A 73 -5.96 16.96 -11.10
CA GLU A 73 -4.80 16.44 -11.83
C GLU A 73 -4.21 15.19 -11.14
N ALA A 74 -4.12 15.21 -9.82
CA ALA A 74 -3.64 14.05 -9.05
C ALA A 74 -4.60 12.84 -9.21
N HIS A 75 -5.91 13.09 -9.14
CA HIS A 75 -6.93 12.06 -9.39
C HIS A 75 -6.83 11.49 -10.81
N ALA A 76 -6.73 12.37 -11.83
CA ALA A 76 -6.59 11.95 -13.22
C ALA A 76 -5.33 11.12 -13.45
N MET A 77 -4.20 11.52 -12.84
CA MET A 77 -2.96 10.76 -12.94
C MET A 77 -3.08 9.39 -12.25
N ASN A 78 -3.66 9.32 -11.06
CA ASN A 78 -3.88 8.04 -10.39
C ASN A 78 -4.78 7.11 -11.22
N ARG A 79 -5.85 7.64 -11.82
CA ARG A 79 -6.69 6.89 -12.75
C ARG A 79 -5.88 6.30 -13.91
N GLN A 80 -5.05 7.10 -14.56
CA GLN A 80 -4.20 6.66 -15.66
C GLN A 80 -3.25 5.53 -15.23
N LEU A 81 -2.72 5.59 -14.01
CA LEU A 81 -1.78 4.59 -13.49
C LEU A 81 -2.46 3.27 -13.13
N VAL A 82 -3.68 3.28 -12.57
CA VAL A 82 -4.24 2.09 -11.91
C VAL A 82 -5.64 1.67 -12.35
N GLU A 83 -6.46 2.54 -12.96
CA GLU A 83 -7.88 2.25 -13.23
C GLU A 83 -8.03 1.00 -14.11
N GLY A 84 -8.86 0.05 -13.66
CA GLY A 84 -9.10 -1.20 -14.37
C GLY A 84 -7.92 -2.16 -14.44
N LYS A 85 -6.81 -1.87 -13.75
CA LYS A 85 -5.61 -2.71 -13.76
C LYS A 85 -5.57 -3.64 -12.56
N ARG A 86 -4.84 -4.75 -12.72
CA ARG A 86 -4.46 -5.61 -11.60
C ARG A 86 -3.30 -4.96 -10.85
N VAL A 87 -3.42 -4.89 -9.54
CA VAL A 87 -2.41 -4.33 -8.64
C VAL A 87 -1.98 -5.37 -7.62
N ARG A 88 -0.72 -5.31 -7.22
CA ARG A 88 -0.19 -6.01 -6.05
C ARG A 88 -0.12 -5.03 -4.90
N LEU A 89 -0.65 -5.42 -3.75
CA LEU A 89 -0.63 -4.63 -2.52
C LEU A 89 0.48 -5.13 -1.62
N GLU A 90 1.41 -4.25 -1.27
CA GLU A 90 2.49 -4.52 -0.33
C GLU A 90 2.14 -3.84 1.00
N ILE A 91 1.91 -4.67 2.02
CA ILE A 91 1.60 -4.21 3.37
C ILE A 91 2.90 -3.96 4.13
N ASP A 92 2.93 -2.93 4.97
CA ASP A 92 4.01 -2.66 5.89
C ASP A 92 3.64 -3.15 7.31
N VAL A 93 4.11 -2.50 8.36
CA VAL A 93 3.91 -2.92 9.75
C VAL A 93 2.44 -2.83 10.16
N GLN A 94 1.80 -1.69 9.91
CA GLN A 94 0.38 -1.47 10.22
C GLN A 94 -0.45 -1.62 8.95
N ALA A 95 -1.34 -2.63 8.96
CA ALA A 95 -2.14 -2.97 7.80
C ALA A 95 -3.37 -2.07 7.57
N ARG A 96 -3.92 -1.45 8.63
CA ARG A 96 -5.14 -0.64 8.53
C ARG A 96 -5.01 0.65 9.33
N ASP A 97 -5.67 1.70 8.87
CA ASP A 97 -5.82 2.93 9.62
C ASP A 97 -7.04 2.90 10.55
N ARG A 98 -7.23 3.99 11.31
CA ARG A 98 -8.35 4.13 12.24
C ARG A 98 -9.74 4.13 11.57
N TYR A 99 -9.79 4.34 10.26
CA TYR A 99 -11.03 4.33 9.47
C TYR A 99 -11.30 2.96 8.82
N GLY A 100 -10.45 1.96 9.08
CA GLY A 100 -10.56 0.62 8.53
C GLY A 100 -10.01 0.48 7.10
N ARG A 101 -9.43 1.54 6.50
CA ARG A 101 -8.83 1.45 5.17
C ARG A 101 -7.57 0.59 5.22
N LEU A 102 -7.40 -0.24 4.21
CA LEU A 102 -6.16 -1.00 4.03
C LEU A 102 -5.02 -0.03 3.63
N LEU A 103 -3.89 -0.15 4.29
CA LEU A 103 -2.69 0.64 4.02
C LEU A 103 -1.73 -0.18 3.17
N ALA A 104 -1.35 0.33 1.98
CA ALA A 104 -0.47 -0.42 1.08
C ALA A 104 0.43 0.49 0.24
N TYR A 105 1.57 -0.08 -0.15
CA TYR A 105 2.29 0.32 -1.35
C TYR A 105 1.66 -0.43 -2.52
N VAL A 106 1.25 0.30 -3.55
CA VAL A 106 0.48 -0.23 -4.68
C VAL A 106 1.41 -0.38 -5.88
N TRP A 107 1.40 -1.56 -6.48
CA TRP A 107 2.26 -1.91 -7.61
C TRP A 107 1.46 -2.32 -8.83
N VAL A 108 1.79 -1.75 -9.98
CA VAL A 108 1.36 -2.19 -11.31
C VAL A 108 2.59 -2.74 -12.02
N GLY A 109 2.68 -4.06 -12.16
CA GLY A 109 3.91 -4.69 -12.64
C GLY A 109 5.09 -4.32 -11.74
N ALA A 110 6.16 -3.76 -12.34
CA ALA A 110 7.36 -3.32 -11.62
C ALA A 110 7.28 -1.86 -11.09
N THR A 111 6.20 -1.13 -11.36
CA THR A 111 6.05 0.27 -11.00
C THR A 111 5.32 0.41 -9.67
N MET A 112 5.96 1.02 -8.66
CA MET A 112 5.29 1.44 -7.44
C MET A 112 4.54 2.76 -7.69
N VAL A 113 3.22 2.71 -7.64
CA VAL A 113 2.34 3.85 -7.94
C VAL A 113 2.54 5.01 -6.96
N ASN A 114 2.72 4.71 -5.65
CA ASN A 114 3.06 5.70 -4.62
C ASN A 114 4.29 6.53 -5.02
N ALA A 115 5.36 5.85 -5.41
CA ALA A 115 6.61 6.50 -5.83
C ALA A 115 6.44 7.30 -7.12
N GLU A 116 5.69 6.77 -8.07
CA GLU A 116 5.45 7.42 -9.37
C GLU A 116 4.65 8.72 -9.21
N LEU A 117 3.62 8.75 -8.34
CA LEU A 117 2.88 9.97 -8.04
C LEU A 117 3.75 11.06 -7.42
N VAL A 118 4.68 10.69 -6.52
CA VAL A 118 5.65 11.64 -5.94
C VAL A 118 6.64 12.11 -7.00
N ARG A 119 7.18 11.20 -7.81
CA ARG A 119 8.15 11.51 -8.88
C ARG A 119 7.59 12.49 -9.90
N LEU A 120 6.32 12.37 -10.23
CA LEU A 120 5.61 13.23 -11.17
C LEU A 120 5.11 14.53 -10.52
N GLY A 121 5.18 14.66 -9.19
CA GLY A 121 4.73 15.83 -8.44
C GLY A 121 3.23 15.89 -8.19
N PHE A 122 2.50 14.78 -8.25
CA PHE A 122 1.06 14.71 -7.97
C PHE A 122 0.72 14.30 -6.53
N ALA A 123 1.72 13.89 -5.75
CA ALA A 123 1.59 13.64 -4.33
C ALA A 123 2.80 14.17 -3.56
N GLN A 124 2.58 14.52 -2.30
CA GLN A 124 3.62 14.90 -1.35
C GLN A 124 3.96 13.72 -0.46
N VAL A 125 5.19 13.71 0.07
CA VAL A 125 5.58 12.74 1.09
C VAL A 125 4.81 13.01 2.38
N MET A 126 4.19 11.98 2.93
CA MET A 126 3.55 11.99 4.24
C MET A 126 3.94 10.72 5.00
N THR A 127 5.00 10.83 5.78
CA THR A 127 5.48 9.70 6.59
C THR A 127 4.65 9.54 7.86
N VAL A 128 4.06 8.37 8.03
CA VAL A 128 3.28 8.00 9.22
C VAL A 128 3.85 6.69 9.78
N PRO A 129 4.68 6.76 10.85
CA PRO A 129 5.16 5.54 11.51
C PRO A 129 3.99 4.68 12.02
N PRO A 130 4.15 3.33 12.04
CA PRO A 130 5.36 2.58 11.76
C PRO A 130 5.61 2.23 10.28
N ASN A 131 4.77 2.68 9.35
CA ASN A 131 4.86 2.36 7.92
C ASN A 131 5.87 3.27 7.21
N VAL A 132 7.14 2.90 7.23
CA VAL A 132 8.25 3.75 6.77
C VAL A 132 9.20 3.08 5.77
N ARG A 133 8.86 1.88 5.29
CA ARG A 133 9.74 1.04 4.46
C ARG A 133 10.36 1.78 3.27
N HIS A 134 9.58 2.59 2.55
CA HIS A 134 10.02 3.31 1.36
C HIS A 134 10.20 4.82 1.56
N GLN A 135 10.27 5.29 2.82
CA GLN A 135 10.36 6.72 3.14
C GLN A 135 11.55 7.42 2.46
N ALA A 136 12.73 6.83 2.52
CA ALA A 136 13.94 7.43 1.93
C ALA A 136 13.81 7.63 0.41
N LEU A 137 13.20 6.67 -0.28
CA LEU A 137 12.89 6.77 -1.70
C LEU A 137 11.94 7.95 -1.99
N PHE A 138 10.84 8.05 -1.24
CA PHE A 138 9.85 9.10 -1.46
C PHE A 138 10.42 10.50 -1.21
N VAL A 139 11.22 10.66 -0.15
CA VAL A 139 11.90 11.94 0.15
C VAL A 139 12.82 12.36 -1.00
N LYS A 140 13.61 11.41 -1.53
CA LYS A 140 14.46 11.68 -2.70
C LYS A 140 13.64 12.09 -3.92
N LEU A 141 12.60 11.34 -4.26
CA LEU A 141 11.75 11.61 -5.43
C LEU A 141 11.04 12.97 -5.32
N GLN A 142 10.57 13.34 -4.11
CA GLN A 142 9.95 14.65 -3.89
C GLN A 142 10.95 15.79 -4.09
N ARG A 143 12.18 15.65 -3.59
CA ARG A 143 13.23 16.65 -3.83
C ARG A 143 13.46 16.84 -5.32
N ASP A 144 13.65 15.74 -6.05
CA ASP A 144 13.89 15.76 -7.50
C ASP A 144 12.68 16.37 -8.26
N ALA A 145 11.45 16.10 -7.83
CA ALA A 145 10.24 16.70 -8.41
C ALA A 145 10.16 18.22 -8.16
N ARG A 146 10.52 18.68 -6.96
CA ARG A 146 10.56 20.10 -6.60
C ARG A 146 11.61 20.85 -7.42
N GLU A 147 12.81 20.31 -7.52
CA GLU A 147 13.91 20.89 -8.29
C GLU A 147 13.53 21.04 -9.77
N ALA A 148 12.84 20.04 -10.33
CA ALA A 148 12.37 20.03 -11.71
C ALA A 148 11.04 20.78 -11.94
N GLY A 149 10.40 21.34 -10.90
CA GLY A 149 9.13 22.06 -11.01
C GLY A 149 7.98 21.19 -11.55
N ARG A 150 7.88 19.93 -11.13
CA ARG A 150 6.86 19.00 -11.62
C ARG A 150 5.55 19.10 -10.84
N GLY A 151 4.43 18.97 -11.54
CA GLY A 151 3.10 18.88 -10.93
C GLY A 151 2.80 20.04 -9.95
N LEU A 152 2.59 19.71 -8.67
CA LEU A 152 2.34 20.66 -7.57
C LEU A 152 3.48 21.68 -7.34
N TRP A 153 4.67 21.39 -7.86
CA TRP A 153 5.89 22.21 -7.68
C TRP A 153 6.15 23.16 -8.84
N ARG A 154 5.22 23.29 -9.79
CA ARG A 154 5.32 24.28 -10.86
C ARG A 154 5.39 25.68 -10.27
N ARG A 155 6.42 26.40 -10.66
CA ARG A 155 6.48 27.84 -10.39
C ARG A 155 5.58 28.53 -11.41
N GLY A 156 4.60 29.29 -10.89
CA GLY A 156 3.74 30.14 -11.71
C GLY A 156 4.53 31.25 -12.41
#